data_87bfc7f39436880259f7da07d7800886
#
_entry.id   87bfc7f39436880259f7da07d7800886
#
_cell.length_a   1.000
_cell.length_b   1.000
_cell.length_c   1.000
_cell.angle_alpha   90.00
_cell.angle_beta   90.00
_cell.angle_gamma   90.00
#
_symmetry.space_group_name_H-M   'P 1'
#
loop_
_entity.id
_entity.type
_entity.pdbx_description
1 polymer ?
#
loop_
_entity_poly.entity_id
_entity_poly.type
_entity_poly.pdbx_seq_one_letter_code
_entity_poly.pdbx_strand_id
1 'polypeptide(L)'
;MSYAELHCLSNYSFLRGASHPSELVEQAMRLGYSALALTDECSLAGVVKAHVMAKELNFKLIIGSEFTVSEGLKIVALAPSRAAYGELSSLISRSRRRSAKGHYMTHLRDVYFHLKRCFIIWIPMDIESECHHAKILARRSPGRFWIGVSQL
;
A
#
# COMPACT_ATOMS: atom_id res chain seq x y z
N MET A 1 8.96 -13.42 -18.65
CA MET A 1 8.93 -12.14 -17.88
C MET A 1 8.55 -12.46 -16.46
N SER A 2 9.22 -11.89 -15.46
CA SER A 2 8.79 -12.03 -14.07
C SER A 2 7.80 -10.90 -13.74
N TYR A 3 6.66 -11.24 -13.16
CA TYR A 3 5.64 -10.28 -12.75
C TYR A 3 5.59 -10.21 -11.21
N ALA A 4 5.41 -9.02 -10.67
CA ALA A 4 5.12 -8.81 -9.25
C ALA A 4 3.85 -7.96 -9.13
N GLU A 5 2.89 -8.44 -8.34
CA GLU A 5 1.71 -7.65 -8.00
C GLU A 5 2.06 -6.66 -6.89
N LEU A 6 1.89 -5.38 -7.16
CA LEU A 6 2.26 -4.31 -6.21
C LEU A 6 1.06 -3.64 -5.53
N HIS A 7 -0.17 -4.05 -5.85
CA HIS A 7 -1.39 -3.47 -5.29
C HIS A 7 -2.45 -4.56 -5.06
N CYS A 8 -2.35 -5.30 -3.97
CA CYS A 8 -3.27 -6.39 -3.64
C CYS A 8 -3.96 -6.14 -2.30
N LEU A 9 -5.28 -6.24 -2.29
CA LEU A 9 -6.12 -6.09 -1.10
C LEU A 9 -6.62 -7.44 -0.63
N SER A 10 -6.55 -7.71 0.67
CA SER A 10 -7.17 -8.87 1.30
C SER A 10 -8.55 -8.53 1.89
N ASN A 11 -9.18 -9.53 2.51
CA ASN A 11 -10.42 -9.37 3.25
C ASN A 11 -10.30 -8.49 4.51
N TYR A 12 -9.10 -8.04 4.86
CA TYR A 12 -8.88 -6.99 5.87
C TYR A 12 -9.19 -5.58 5.33
N SER A 13 -9.36 -5.41 4.03
CA SER A 13 -9.96 -4.22 3.41
C SER A 13 -11.45 -4.46 3.23
N PHE A 14 -12.24 -4.09 4.25
CA PHE A 14 -13.65 -4.41 4.36
C PHE A 14 -14.46 -3.98 3.12
N LEU A 15 -15.29 -4.89 2.60
CA LEU A 15 -16.10 -4.76 1.38
C LEU A 15 -15.29 -4.51 0.07
N ARG A 16 -13.95 -4.63 0.11
CA ARG A 16 -13.10 -4.43 -1.07
C ARG A 16 -12.30 -5.68 -1.44
N GLY A 17 -11.76 -6.41 -0.47
CA GLY A 17 -11.07 -7.67 -0.67
C GLY A 17 -11.89 -8.85 -0.16
N ALA A 18 -11.83 -9.99 -0.84
CA ALA A 18 -12.57 -11.19 -0.47
C ALA A 18 -11.68 -12.31 0.10
N SER A 19 -10.45 -12.45 -0.39
CA SER A 19 -9.55 -13.53 -0.04
C SER A 19 -8.75 -13.25 1.23
N HIS A 20 -8.42 -14.32 1.96
CA HIS A 20 -7.51 -14.21 3.09
C HIS A 20 -6.07 -13.90 2.64
N PRO A 21 -5.25 -13.23 3.46
CA PRO A 21 -3.87 -12.92 3.12
C PRO A 21 -3.03 -14.15 2.72
N SER A 22 -3.22 -15.27 3.39
CA SER A 22 -2.53 -16.54 3.07
C SER A 22 -2.91 -17.09 1.70
N GLU A 23 -4.20 -17.06 1.35
CA GLU A 23 -4.70 -17.50 0.04
C GLU A 23 -4.13 -16.67 -1.10
N LEU A 24 -3.98 -15.37 -0.90
CA LEU A 24 -3.39 -14.46 -1.89
C LEU A 24 -1.92 -14.81 -2.16
N VAL A 25 -1.15 -15.12 -1.11
CA VAL A 25 0.26 -15.54 -1.24
C VAL A 25 0.35 -16.88 -1.99
N GLU A 26 -0.45 -17.87 -1.62
CA GLU A 26 -0.51 -19.17 -2.30
C GLU A 26 -0.85 -19.00 -3.79
N GLN A 27 -1.87 -18.21 -4.09
CA GLN A 27 -2.31 -18.01 -5.45
C GLN A 27 -1.27 -17.26 -6.29
N ALA A 28 -0.61 -16.26 -5.74
CA ALA A 28 0.47 -15.53 -6.42
C ALA A 28 1.64 -16.48 -6.76
N MET A 29 2.01 -17.35 -5.84
CA MET A 29 3.01 -18.38 -6.09
C MET A 29 2.58 -19.34 -7.18
N ARG A 30 1.33 -19.83 -7.15
CA ARG A 30 0.78 -20.75 -8.17
C ARG A 30 0.75 -20.15 -9.57
N LEU A 31 0.51 -18.83 -9.66
CA LEU A 31 0.53 -18.06 -10.91
C LEU A 31 1.95 -17.73 -11.40
N GLY A 32 2.99 -18.10 -10.64
CA GLY A 32 4.38 -17.84 -11.01
C GLY A 32 4.80 -16.38 -10.83
N TYR A 33 4.14 -15.62 -9.97
CA TYR A 33 4.55 -14.27 -9.64
C TYR A 33 5.90 -14.28 -8.91
N SER A 34 6.71 -13.28 -9.16
CA SER A 34 8.01 -13.12 -8.49
C SER A 34 7.88 -12.53 -7.08
N ALA A 35 6.80 -11.78 -6.83
CA ALA A 35 6.49 -11.19 -5.54
C ALA A 35 5.01 -10.77 -5.48
N LEU A 36 4.49 -10.57 -4.26
CA LEU A 36 3.18 -9.99 -3.98
C LEU A 36 3.33 -8.88 -2.94
N ALA A 37 2.77 -7.71 -3.20
CA ALA A 37 2.59 -6.68 -2.18
C ALA A 37 1.19 -6.78 -1.57
N LEU A 38 1.12 -7.02 -0.26
CA LEU A 38 -0.14 -6.89 0.48
C LEU A 38 -0.30 -5.43 0.90
N THR A 39 -1.37 -4.80 0.42
CA THR A 39 -1.56 -3.34 0.51
C THR A 39 -2.95 -2.94 0.99
N ASP A 40 -3.43 -3.59 2.04
CA ASP A 40 -4.73 -3.31 2.63
C ASP A 40 -4.93 -1.84 2.98
N GLU A 41 -6.16 -1.36 2.89
CA GLU A 41 -6.51 0.04 3.06
C GLU A 41 -6.29 0.52 4.50
N CYS A 42 -5.33 1.42 4.68
CA CYS A 42 -4.93 2.00 5.96
C CYS A 42 -4.81 0.94 7.07
N SER A 43 -4.17 -0.21 6.76
CA SER A 43 -4.08 -1.37 7.65
C SER A 43 -2.86 -2.23 7.35
N LEU A 44 -2.28 -2.80 8.41
CA LEU A 44 -1.27 -3.86 8.36
C LEU A 44 -1.77 -5.13 9.09
N ALA A 45 -3.07 -5.22 9.36
CA ALA A 45 -3.63 -6.31 10.16
C ALA A 45 -3.47 -7.71 9.53
N GLY A 46 -3.48 -7.79 8.19
CA GLY A 46 -3.28 -9.04 7.44
C GLY A 46 -1.84 -9.49 7.26
N VAL A 47 -0.88 -8.61 7.54
CA VAL A 47 0.55 -8.81 7.21
C VAL A 47 1.15 -10.03 7.87
N VAL A 48 0.84 -10.30 9.12
CA VAL A 48 1.41 -11.46 9.86
C VAL A 48 0.99 -12.78 9.20
N LYS A 49 -0.29 -12.93 8.84
CA LYS A 49 -0.79 -14.15 8.17
C LYS A 49 -0.15 -14.35 6.80
N ALA A 50 -0.04 -13.27 6.01
CA ALA A 50 0.66 -13.32 4.73
C ALA A 50 2.14 -13.68 4.90
N HIS A 51 2.81 -13.09 5.91
CA HIS A 51 4.22 -13.34 6.17
C HIS A 51 4.52 -14.79 6.57
N VAL A 52 3.69 -15.37 7.43
CA VAL A 52 3.84 -16.79 7.82
C VAL A 52 3.76 -17.68 6.58
N MET A 53 2.72 -17.52 5.76
CA MET A 53 2.54 -18.29 4.53
C MET A 53 3.70 -18.06 3.54
N ALA A 54 4.12 -16.81 3.35
CA ALA A 54 5.23 -16.48 2.45
C ALA A 54 6.54 -17.13 2.89
N LYS A 55 6.79 -17.23 4.20
CA LYS A 55 7.97 -17.96 4.74
C LYS A 55 7.88 -19.46 4.48
N GLU A 56 6.73 -20.07 4.72
CA GLU A 56 6.50 -21.50 4.48
C GLU A 56 6.72 -21.87 3.01
N LEU A 57 6.26 -21.01 2.09
CA LEU A 57 6.38 -21.22 0.65
C LEU A 57 7.68 -20.68 0.04
N ASN A 58 8.56 -20.08 0.83
CA ASN A 58 9.74 -19.35 0.34
C ASN A 58 9.41 -18.33 -0.76
N PHE A 59 8.29 -17.63 -0.60
CA PHE A 59 7.77 -16.64 -1.53
C PHE A 59 8.09 -15.21 -1.08
N LYS A 60 8.34 -14.30 -2.02
CA LYS A 60 8.69 -12.91 -1.71
C LYS A 60 7.43 -12.08 -1.44
N LEU A 61 7.22 -11.71 -0.17
CA LEU A 61 6.18 -10.77 0.25
C LEU A 61 6.73 -9.36 0.38
N ILE A 62 6.00 -8.39 -0.16
CA ILE A 62 6.22 -6.95 0.02
C ILE A 62 5.12 -6.43 0.94
N ILE A 63 5.48 -5.61 1.92
CA ILE A 63 4.53 -5.04 2.86
C ILE A 63 4.23 -3.61 2.45
N GLY A 64 2.94 -3.28 2.37
CA GLY A 64 2.47 -1.95 2.05
C GLY A 64 1.10 -1.64 2.62
N SER A 65 0.58 -0.49 2.28
CA SER A 65 -0.80 -0.08 2.56
C SER A 65 -1.30 0.93 1.55
N GLU A 66 -2.57 0.83 1.18
CA GLU A 66 -3.27 1.81 0.35
C GLU A 66 -3.81 2.93 1.24
N PHE A 67 -3.80 4.16 0.74
CA PHE A 67 -4.45 5.31 1.34
C PHE A 67 -5.20 6.12 0.28
N THR A 68 -6.40 6.57 0.62
CA THR A 68 -7.03 7.70 -0.05
C THR A 68 -6.81 8.93 0.81
N VAL A 69 -6.02 9.89 0.33
CA VAL A 69 -5.76 11.12 1.09
C VAL A 69 -6.91 12.10 0.93
N SER A 70 -7.09 13.00 1.90
CA SER A 70 -8.20 13.96 1.92
C SER A 70 -8.19 14.92 0.72
N GLU A 71 -7.05 15.09 0.07
CA GLU A 71 -6.89 15.87 -1.16
C GLU A 71 -7.26 15.09 -2.44
N GLY A 72 -7.78 13.86 -2.30
CA GLY A 72 -8.35 13.07 -3.39
C GLY A 72 -7.45 12.02 -4.01
N LEU A 73 -6.13 12.03 -3.76
CA LEU A 73 -5.24 11.03 -4.35
C LEU A 73 -5.39 9.67 -3.68
N LYS A 74 -5.39 8.64 -4.49
CA LYS A 74 -5.18 7.27 -4.05
C LYS A 74 -3.70 6.90 -4.23
N ILE A 75 -3.07 6.45 -3.16
CA ILE A 75 -1.67 6.03 -3.17
C ILE A 75 -1.49 4.67 -2.53
N VAL A 76 -0.46 3.97 -2.97
CA VAL A 76 0.08 2.76 -2.32
C VAL A 76 1.46 3.11 -1.78
N ALA A 77 1.66 2.87 -0.49
CA ALA A 77 2.96 3.01 0.15
C ALA A 77 3.56 1.62 0.41
N LEU A 78 4.75 1.37 -0.11
CA LEU A 78 5.47 0.11 0.07
C LEU A 78 6.67 0.32 1.01
N ALA A 79 6.87 -0.60 1.95
CA ALA A 79 7.93 -0.55 2.95
C ALA A 79 9.11 -1.45 2.55
N PRO A 80 10.21 -0.91 2.01
CA PRO A 80 11.37 -1.70 1.59
C PRO A 80 12.28 -2.13 2.76
N SER A 81 12.04 -1.62 3.95
CA SER A 81 12.87 -1.89 5.12
C SER A 81 12.05 -1.89 6.42
N ARG A 82 12.64 -2.41 7.50
CA ARG A 82 12.02 -2.36 8.84
C ARG A 82 11.76 -0.92 9.30
N ALA A 83 12.65 0.01 8.98
CA ALA A 83 12.47 1.43 9.32
C ALA A 83 11.28 2.04 8.54
N ALA A 84 11.15 1.72 7.25
CA ALA A 84 10.00 2.13 6.43
C ALA A 84 8.68 1.52 6.93
N TYR A 85 8.70 0.25 7.39
CA TYR A 85 7.55 -0.38 8.04
C TYR A 85 7.12 0.38 9.29
N GLY A 86 8.07 0.83 10.12
CA GLY A 86 7.79 1.64 11.30
C GLY A 86 7.13 2.99 10.95
N GLU A 87 7.60 3.66 9.89
CA GLU A 87 6.99 4.89 9.38
C GLU A 87 5.54 4.64 8.92
N LEU A 88 5.32 3.56 8.16
CA LEU A 88 4.00 3.17 7.64
C LEU A 88 3.03 2.85 8.78
N SER A 89 3.44 2.04 9.74
CA SER A 89 2.65 1.70 10.93
C SER A 89 2.29 2.93 11.76
N SER A 90 3.23 3.86 11.91
CA SER A 90 3.04 5.13 12.61
C SER A 90 1.99 6.02 11.91
N LEU A 91 2.07 6.12 10.57
CA LEU A 91 1.11 6.87 9.78
C LEU A 91 -0.30 6.28 9.88
N ILE A 92 -0.43 4.96 9.77
CA ILE A 92 -1.71 4.25 9.94
C ILE A 92 -2.33 4.56 11.30
N SER A 93 -1.55 4.43 12.36
CA SER A 93 -2.01 4.71 13.73
C SER A 93 -2.49 6.16 13.88
N ARG A 94 -1.74 7.11 13.32
CA ARG A 94 -2.10 8.53 13.33
C ARG A 94 -3.40 8.78 12.57
N SER A 95 -3.54 8.22 11.37
CA SER A 95 -4.72 8.40 10.51
C SER A 95 -5.99 7.82 11.14
N ARG A 96 -5.87 6.66 11.79
CA ARG A 96 -6.98 6.00 12.49
C ARG A 96 -7.38 6.77 13.76
N ARG A 97 -6.42 7.27 14.54
CA ARG A 97 -6.68 7.98 15.82
C ARG A 97 -7.33 9.35 15.63
N ARG A 98 -7.24 9.95 14.45
CA ARG A 98 -7.87 11.25 14.12
C ARG A 98 -9.33 11.10 13.67
N SER A 99 -9.83 9.89 13.47
CA SER A 99 -11.15 9.60 12.91
C SER A 99 -11.99 8.75 13.86
N ALA A 100 -13.30 8.74 13.65
CA ALA A 100 -14.21 7.83 14.32
C ALA A 100 -13.86 6.36 13.97
N LYS A 101 -14.27 5.44 14.85
CA LYS A 101 -14.06 4.00 14.65
C LYS A 101 -14.58 3.56 13.28
N GLY A 102 -13.78 2.79 12.55
CA GLY A 102 -14.09 2.30 11.21
C GLY A 102 -13.63 3.23 10.07
N HIS A 103 -13.23 4.46 10.40
CA HIS A 103 -12.74 5.44 9.43
C HIS A 103 -11.25 5.75 9.63
N TYR A 104 -10.67 6.47 8.66
CA TYR A 104 -9.34 7.06 8.80
C TYR A 104 -9.28 8.38 8.04
N MET A 105 -8.33 9.23 8.40
CA MET A 105 -8.06 10.49 7.71
C MET A 105 -6.56 10.67 7.56
N THR A 106 -6.10 10.71 6.31
CA THR A 106 -4.72 10.94 5.94
C THR A 106 -4.66 12.16 5.04
N HIS A 107 -3.84 13.15 5.39
CA HIS A 107 -3.58 14.29 4.53
C HIS A 107 -2.34 14.04 3.66
N LEU A 108 -2.29 14.67 2.49
CA LEU A 108 -1.13 14.61 1.60
C LEU A 108 0.18 14.96 2.33
N ARG A 109 0.15 15.99 3.19
CA ARG A 109 1.29 16.40 4.00
C ARG A 109 1.78 15.29 4.95
N ASP A 110 0.88 14.48 5.50
CA ASP A 110 1.26 13.38 6.38
C ASP A 110 2.09 12.35 5.62
N VAL A 111 1.75 12.09 4.37
CA VAL A 111 2.48 11.15 3.51
C VAL A 111 3.93 11.61 3.34
N TYR A 112 4.17 12.82 2.85
CA TYR A 112 5.54 13.25 2.58
C TYR A 112 6.32 13.66 3.84
N PHE A 113 5.68 13.93 4.97
CA PHE A 113 6.37 14.18 6.24
C PHE A 113 6.74 12.91 6.98
N HIS A 114 5.89 11.87 6.94
CA HIS A 114 6.09 10.66 7.72
C HIS A 114 6.69 9.50 6.93
N LEU A 115 6.42 9.38 5.63
CA LEU A 115 6.94 8.29 4.80
C LEU A 115 8.22 8.70 4.07
N LYS A 116 9.32 8.82 4.82
CA LYS A 116 10.63 9.22 4.27
C LYS A 116 11.36 8.11 3.53
N ARG A 117 11.05 6.85 3.84
CA ARG A 117 11.73 5.65 3.33
C ARG A 117 10.82 4.74 2.52
N CYS A 118 9.51 4.94 2.56
CA CYS A 118 8.57 4.18 1.76
C CYS A 118 8.64 4.56 0.29
N PHE A 119 8.37 3.59 -0.58
CA PHE A 119 8.09 3.83 -1.99
C PHE A 119 6.62 4.21 -2.13
N ILE A 120 6.33 5.21 -2.94
CA ILE A 120 4.97 5.73 -3.14
C ILE A 120 4.56 5.51 -4.59
N ILE A 121 3.42 4.86 -4.78
CA ILE A 121 2.80 4.67 -6.09
C ILE A 121 1.47 5.45 -6.08
N TRP A 122 1.35 6.43 -6.94
CA TRP A 122 0.08 7.10 -7.17
C TRP A 122 -0.78 6.26 -8.12
N ILE A 123 -2.01 5.98 -7.72
CA ILE A 123 -3.02 5.27 -8.52
C ILE A 123 -4.01 6.32 -9.05
N PRO A 124 -3.86 6.82 -10.28
CA PRO A 124 -4.73 7.86 -10.80
C PRO A 124 -6.18 7.38 -10.93
N MET A 125 -7.11 8.17 -10.42
CA MET A 125 -8.55 7.99 -10.58
C MET A 125 -9.11 9.07 -11.50
N ASP A 126 -8.66 10.32 -11.32
CA ASP A 126 -8.95 11.47 -12.16
C ASP A 126 -7.70 12.34 -12.30
N ILE A 127 -7.00 12.19 -13.42
CA ILE A 127 -5.70 12.83 -13.64
C ILE A 127 -5.81 14.36 -13.61
N GLU A 128 -6.90 14.93 -14.13
CA GLU A 128 -7.05 16.40 -14.21
C GLU A 128 -7.09 17.03 -12.82
N SER A 129 -7.93 16.50 -11.94
CA SER A 129 -8.07 17.02 -10.57
C SER A 129 -6.90 16.67 -9.66
N GLU A 130 -6.28 15.51 -9.86
CA GLU A 130 -5.25 14.97 -8.97
C GLU A 130 -3.82 15.44 -9.31
N CYS A 131 -3.55 15.84 -10.55
CA CYS A 131 -2.20 16.11 -11.07
C CYS A 131 -1.42 17.14 -10.23
N HIS A 132 -2.07 18.17 -9.72
CA HIS A 132 -1.43 19.20 -8.88
C HIS A 132 -0.84 18.60 -7.60
N HIS A 133 -1.64 17.82 -6.89
CA HIS A 133 -1.21 17.16 -5.65
C HIS A 133 -0.19 16.05 -5.89
N ALA A 134 -0.34 15.29 -6.98
CA ALA A 134 0.63 14.28 -7.39
C ALA A 134 2.01 14.89 -7.67
N LYS A 135 2.07 16.06 -8.32
CA LYS A 135 3.33 16.79 -8.54
C LYS A 135 4.00 17.23 -7.23
N ILE A 136 3.21 17.68 -6.25
CA ILE A 136 3.74 18.03 -4.92
C ILE A 136 4.37 16.77 -4.29
N LEU A 137 3.65 15.65 -4.30
CA LEU A 137 4.12 14.40 -3.71
C LEU A 137 5.39 13.89 -4.40
N ALA A 138 5.44 13.94 -5.73
CA ALA A 138 6.62 13.56 -6.51
C ALA A 138 7.86 14.38 -6.15
N ARG A 139 7.71 15.71 -6.02
CA ARG A 139 8.81 16.62 -5.61
C ARG A 139 9.27 16.35 -4.18
N ARG A 140 8.37 15.95 -3.29
CA ARG A 140 8.67 15.63 -1.88
C ARG A 140 9.21 14.22 -1.66
N SER A 141 9.10 13.35 -2.68
CA SER A 141 9.54 11.94 -2.64
C SER A 141 10.51 11.62 -3.78
N PRO A 142 11.63 12.33 -3.93
CA PRO A 142 12.55 12.13 -5.05
C PRO A 142 13.12 10.69 -5.06
N GLY A 143 13.09 10.04 -6.23
CA GLY A 143 13.56 8.67 -6.41
C GLY A 143 12.70 7.58 -5.74
N ARG A 144 11.55 7.95 -5.17
CA ARG A 144 10.66 7.04 -4.44
C ARG A 144 9.19 7.18 -4.82
N PHE A 145 8.91 7.82 -5.96
CA PHE A 145 7.55 8.08 -6.46
C PHE A 145 7.37 7.50 -7.86
N TRP A 146 6.27 6.78 -8.06
CA TRP A 146 5.86 6.20 -9.35
C TRP A 146 4.38 6.42 -9.58
N ILE A 147 3.98 6.25 -10.84
CA ILE A 147 2.58 6.26 -11.26
C ILE A 147 2.19 4.82 -11.55
N GLY A 148 1.14 4.35 -10.90
CA GLY A 148 0.54 3.05 -11.19
C GLY A 148 -0.37 3.13 -12.41
N VAL A 149 -0.21 2.20 -13.33
CA VAL A 149 -1.08 2.05 -14.50
C VAL A 149 -1.78 0.70 -14.40
N SER A 150 -3.12 0.72 -14.34
CA SER A 150 -3.94 -0.48 -14.40
C SER A 150 -4.37 -0.72 -15.86
N GLN A 151 -4.14 -1.94 -16.35
CA GLN A 151 -4.77 -2.39 -17.60
C GLN A 151 -6.14 -2.94 -17.24
N LEU A 152 -7.18 -2.33 -17.83
CA LEU A 152 -8.57 -2.81 -17.76
C LEU A 152 -8.80 -3.92 -18.79
#